data_790aa5c25d053f720851d09dd6d220fe
#
_entry.id   790aa5c25d053f720851d09dd6d220fe
#
_cell.length_a   1.000
_cell.length_b   1.000
_cell.length_c   1.000
_cell.angle_alpha   90.00
_cell.angle_beta   90.00
_cell.angle_gamma   90.00
#
_symmetry.space_group_name_H-M   'P 1'
#
loop_
_entity.id
_entity.type
_entity.pdbx_description
1 polymer ?
#
loop_
_entity_poly.entity_id
_entity_poly.type
_entity_poly.pdbx_seq_one_letter_code
_entity_poly.pdbx_strand_id
1 'polypeptide(L)'
;MDRNAVAVKQSVGVASQHINLDKELTVEENMEFTGRLYRVRKADITASTDRLLAYLGLESVRTRPAQNLSGGMKRKLMIAKAMIHNPQYLFLDEPTVGIDPNARRDIWEFLRARHKEGKTILLTTHYIEEAQHLCDRVMLIDNGMIFKEDTPQGLIDEIGSFKVEYDRGDKLETEFFSDICAAKKRSEELDYPFSVLPATLEDVFFHYTSKEVGGWK
;
A
#
# COMPACT_ATOMS: atom_id res chain seq x y z
N MET A 1 -17.10 -30.63 2.62
CA MET A 1 -16.43 -29.32 2.69
C MET A 1 -15.89 -29.19 4.11
N ASP A 2 -14.57 -29.07 4.28
CA ASP A 2 -13.92 -29.05 5.58
C ASP A 2 -14.39 -27.79 6.36
N ARG A 3 -14.85 -27.98 7.63
CA ARG A 3 -15.30 -26.88 8.49
C ARG A 3 -14.19 -25.83 8.72
N ASN A 4 -12.93 -26.26 8.75
CA ASN A 4 -11.78 -25.39 8.87
C ASN A 4 -11.63 -24.47 7.66
N ALA A 5 -11.87 -24.97 6.44
CA ALA A 5 -11.77 -24.16 5.21
C ALA A 5 -12.83 -23.03 5.16
N VAL A 6 -14.02 -23.24 5.72
CA VAL A 6 -15.05 -22.20 5.80
C VAL A 6 -14.66 -21.12 6.81
N ALA A 7 -14.15 -21.51 7.99
CA ALA A 7 -13.71 -20.57 9.01
C ALA A 7 -12.54 -19.70 8.51
N VAL A 8 -11.56 -20.30 7.82
CA VAL A 8 -10.44 -19.56 7.20
C VAL A 8 -10.96 -18.55 6.18
N LYS A 9 -11.88 -18.96 5.28
CA LYS A 9 -12.47 -18.04 4.29
C LYS A 9 -13.21 -16.87 4.93
N GLN A 10 -13.87 -17.09 6.06
CA GLN A 10 -14.57 -16.05 6.80
C GLN A 10 -13.61 -15.08 7.50
N SER A 11 -12.39 -15.51 7.84
CA SER A 11 -11.40 -14.64 8.49
C SER A 11 -10.55 -13.82 7.51
N VAL A 12 -10.66 -14.07 6.20
CA VAL A 12 -9.81 -13.49 5.17
C VAL A 12 -10.62 -12.67 4.19
N GLY A 13 -10.22 -11.41 3.98
CA GLY A 13 -10.66 -10.56 2.86
C GLY A 13 -9.55 -10.44 1.81
N VAL A 14 -9.94 -10.42 0.54
CA VAL A 14 -8.97 -10.31 -0.56
C VAL A 14 -9.43 -9.26 -1.56
N ALA A 15 -8.56 -8.33 -1.91
CA ALA A 15 -8.73 -7.43 -3.05
C ALA A 15 -7.55 -7.63 -4.00
N SER A 16 -7.83 -8.22 -5.16
CA SER A 16 -6.84 -8.52 -6.20
C SER A 16 -6.49 -7.28 -7.03
N GLN A 17 -5.40 -7.35 -7.80
CA GLN A 17 -5.00 -6.29 -8.72
C GLN A 17 -6.09 -6.03 -9.77
N HIS A 18 -6.69 -7.09 -10.33
CA HIS A 18 -7.76 -6.95 -11.32
C HIS A 18 -9.10 -6.60 -10.69
N ILE A 19 -9.81 -5.66 -11.33
CA ILE A 19 -11.13 -5.23 -10.89
C ILE A 19 -12.15 -6.37 -11.09
N ASN A 20 -12.61 -6.96 -9.99
CA ASN A 20 -13.59 -8.04 -9.94
C ASN A 20 -14.98 -7.57 -9.45
N LEU A 21 -15.44 -6.44 -9.96
CA LEU A 21 -16.77 -5.90 -9.72
C LEU A 21 -17.77 -6.44 -10.75
N ASP A 22 -18.99 -6.71 -10.31
CA ASP A 22 -20.09 -6.86 -11.25
C ASP A 22 -20.44 -5.48 -11.80
N LYS A 23 -20.21 -5.29 -13.09
CA LYS A 23 -20.27 -3.98 -13.74
C LYS A 23 -21.69 -3.44 -13.86
N GLU A 24 -22.68 -4.31 -13.95
CA GLU A 24 -24.10 -3.97 -14.11
C GLU A 24 -24.76 -3.66 -12.78
N LEU A 25 -24.28 -4.28 -11.70
CA LEU A 25 -24.76 -4.03 -10.35
C LEU A 25 -24.33 -2.66 -9.84
N THR A 26 -25.17 -2.05 -9.04
CA THR A 26 -24.85 -0.84 -8.30
C THR A 26 -23.77 -1.09 -7.24
N VAL A 27 -23.23 -0.02 -6.67
CA VAL A 27 -22.30 -0.10 -5.55
C VAL A 27 -22.90 -0.92 -4.40
N GLU A 28 -24.13 -0.63 -3.99
CA GLU A 28 -24.82 -1.32 -2.91
C GLU A 28 -25.08 -2.80 -3.24
N GLU A 29 -25.54 -3.10 -4.44
CA GLU A 29 -25.79 -4.48 -4.88
C GLU A 29 -24.52 -5.31 -4.93
N ASN A 30 -23.37 -4.74 -5.35
CA ASN A 30 -22.07 -5.38 -5.26
C ASN A 30 -21.70 -5.74 -3.81
N MET A 31 -21.99 -4.84 -2.85
CA MET A 31 -21.76 -5.08 -1.43
C MET A 31 -22.67 -6.18 -0.89
N GLU A 32 -23.98 -6.08 -1.20
CA GLU A 32 -24.97 -7.07 -0.77
C GLU A 32 -24.66 -8.46 -1.32
N PHE A 33 -24.34 -8.56 -2.61
CA PHE A 33 -23.97 -9.83 -3.25
C PHE A 33 -22.78 -10.49 -2.54
N THR A 34 -21.73 -9.70 -2.28
CA THR A 34 -20.54 -10.22 -1.58
C THR A 34 -20.86 -10.64 -0.15
N GLY A 35 -21.59 -9.83 0.60
CA GLY A 35 -22.00 -10.17 1.96
C GLY A 35 -22.81 -11.47 2.03
N ARG A 36 -23.70 -11.71 1.06
CA ARG A 36 -24.46 -12.97 0.95
C ARG A 36 -23.56 -14.17 0.65
N LEU A 37 -22.54 -14.01 -0.21
CA LEU A 37 -21.57 -15.08 -0.48
C LEU A 37 -20.81 -15.51 0.78
N TYR A 38 -20.48 -14.55 1.66
CA TYR A 38 -19.86 -14.82 2.96
C TYR A 38 -20.86 -15.20 4.05
N ARG A 39 -22.18 -15.36 3.72
CA ARG A 39 -23.27 -15.72 4.64
C ARG A 39 -23.44 -14.73 5.80
N VAL A 40 -23.14 -13.46 5.56
CA VAL A 40 -23.40 -12.36 6.51
C VAL A 40 -24.93 -12.13 6.58
N ARG A 41 -25.45 -11.87 7.78
CA ARG A 41 -26.88 -11.57 7.93
C ARG A 41 -27.22 -10.26 7.23
N LYS A 42 -28.41 -10.15 6.66
CA LYS A 42 -28.85 -8.98 5.87
C LYS A 42 -28.68 -7.66 6.66
N ALA A 43 -29.09 -7.63 7.92
CA ALA A 43 -28.94 -6.43 8.76
C ALA A 43 -27.49 -6.01 8.95
N ASP A 44 -26.56 -6.98 9.10
CA ASP A 44 -25.13 -6.73 9.25
C ASP A 44 -24.50 -6.28 7.92
N ILE A 45 -25.00 -6.80 6.78
CA ILE A 45 -24.58 -6.32 5.44
C ILE A 45 -24.92 -4.84 5.29
N THR A 46 -26.17 -4.44 5.58
CA THR A 46 -26.60 -3.05 5.48
C THR A 46 -25.75 -2.14 6.36
N ALA A 47 -25.59 -2.47 7.64
CA ALA A 47 -24.81 -1.68 8.57
C ALA A 47 -23.31 -1.58 8.17
N SER A 48 -22.73 -2.69 7.67
CA SER A 48 -21.34 -2.69 7.18
C SER A 48 -21.21 -1.88 5.90
N THR A 49 -22.18 -1.98 4.98
CA THR A 49 -22.19 -1.20 3.74
C THR A 49 -22.23 0.29 4.04
N ASP A 50 -23.16 0.73 4.90
CA ASP A 50 -23.27 2.15 5.30
C ASP A 50 -21.93 2.68 5.83
N ARG A 51 -21.33 1.96 6.78
CA ARG A 51 -20.06 2.34 7.38
C ARG A 51 -18.90 2.37 6.39
N LEU A 52 -18.79 1.33 5.53
CA LEU A 52 -17.69 1.22 4.58
C LEU A 52 -17.79 2.25 3.45
N LEU A 53 -19.01 2.50 2.94
CA LEU A 53 -19.22 3.51 1.91
C LEU A 53 -18.97 4.93 2.45
N ALA A 54 -19.39 5.22 3.68
CA ALA A 54 -19.10 6.50 4.34
C ALA A 54 -17.58 6.72 4.47
N TYR A 55 -16.87 5.72 4.97
CA TYR A 55 -15.42 5.80 5.15
C TYR A 55 -14.66 6.04 3.86
N LEU A 56 -15.08 5.41 2.76
CA LEU A 56 -14.41 5.47 1.46
C LEU A 56 -14.96 6.57 0.54
N GLY A 57 -15.92 7.38 1.01
CA GLY A 57 -16.52 8.47 0.24
C GLY A 57 -17.34 7.98 -0.97
N LEU A 58 -18.01 6.82 -0.85
CA LEU A 58 -18.82 6.22 -1.92
C LEU A 58 -20.33 6.37 -1.69
N GLU A 59 -20.79 7.06 -0.65
CA GLU A 59 -22.22 7.19 -0.32
C GLU A 59 -23.01 7.84 -1.45
N SER A 60 -22.49 8.93 -2.04
CA SER A 60 -23.16 9.69 -3.10
C SER A 60 -23.34 8.90 -4.40
N VAL A 61 -22.64 7.78 -4.55
CA VAL A 61 -22.68 6.91 -5.74
C VAL A 61 -23.27 5.54 -5.44
N ARG A 62 -23.89 5.35 -4.27
CA ARG A 62 -24.43 4.08 -3.76
C ARG A 62 -25.30 3.34 -4.77
N THR A 63 -26.18 4.05 -5.46
CA THR A 63 -27.13 3.50 -6.46
C THR A 63 -26.59 3.55 -7.88
N ARG A 64 -25.33 3.96 -8.09
CA ARG A 64 -24.71 4.03 -9.41
C ARG A 64 -24.17 2.66 -9.81
N PRO A 65 -24.42 2.17 -11.04
CA PRO A 65 -23.79 0.96 -11.56
C PRO A 65 -22.26 1.06 -11.53
N ALA A 66 -21.60 -0.06 -11.16
CA ALA A 66 -20.14 -0.06 -10.97
C ALA A 66 -19.36 0.26 -12.26
N GLN A 67 -19.91 -0.02 -13.44
CA GLN A 67 -19.30 0.37 -14.72
C GLN A 67 -19.08 1.90 -14.84
N ASN A 68 -19.97 2.69 -14.23
CA ASN A 68 -19.98 4.16 -14.31
C ASN A 68 -19.11 4.85 -13.24
N LEU A 69 -18.38 4.08 -12.45
CA LEU A 69 -17.44 4.60 -11.44
C LEU A 69 -16.09 4.94 -12.08
N SER A 70 -15.39 5.93 -11.50
CA SER A 70 -13.98 6.18 -11.81
C SER A 70 -13.09 5.01 -11.38
N GLY A 71 -11.85 4.95 -11.87
CA GLY A 71 -10.89 3.91 -11.48
C GLY A 71 -10.67 3.88 -9.95
N GLY A 72 -10.47 5.04 -9.34
CA GLY A 72 -10.31 5.17 -7.90
C GLY A 72 -11.53 4.71 -7.11
N MET A 73 -12.75 5.09 -7.56
CA MET A 73 -14.00 4.61 -6.94
C MET A 73 -14.17 3.10 -7.06
N LYS A 74 -13.82 2.51 -8.22
CA LYS A 74 -13.84 1.04 -8.40
C LYS A 74 -12.89 0.36 -7.42
N ARG A 75 -11.69 0.92 -7.24
CA ARG A 75 -10.70 0.37 -6.31
C ARG A 75 -11.17 0.45 -4.85
N LYS A 76 -11.72 1.58 -4.45
CA LYS A 76 -12.35 1.75 -3.13
C LYS A 76 -13.48 0.74 -2.90
N LEU A 77 -14.36 0.53 -3.90
CA LEU A 77 -15.43 -0.46 -3.80
C LEU A 77 -14.90 -1.89 -3.66
N MET A 78 -13.81 -2.25 -4.36
CA MET A 78 -13.18 -3.57 -4.20
C MET A 78 -12.68 -3.80 -2.78
N ILE A 79 -12.04 -2.80 -2.18
CA ILE A 79 -11.56 -2.86 -0.80
C ILE A 79 -12.75 -2.95 0.16
N ALA A 80 -13.83 -2.17 -0.06
CA ALA A 80 -15.06 -2.25 0.73
C ALA A 80 -15.66 -3.66 0.68
N LYS A 81 -15.76 -4.27 -0.51
CA LYS A 81 -16.23 -5.65 -0.71
C LYS A 81 -15.39 -6.65 0.09
N ALA A 82 -14.07 -6.52 0.05
CA ALA A 82 -13.17 -7.40 0.80
C ALA A 82 -13.38 -7.31 2.32
N MET A 83 -13.93 -6.18 2.80
CA MET A 83 -14.17 -5.92 4.22
C MET A 83 -15.61 -6.18 4.68
N ILE A 84 -16.56 -6.51 3.78
CA ILE A 84 -18.00 -6.59 4.11
C ILE A 84 -18.33 -7.59 5.23
N HIS A 85 -17.59 -8.68 5.30
CA HIS A 85 -17.77 -9.75 6.30
C HIS A 85 -16.86 -9.56 7.54
N ASN A 86 -16.24 -8.37 7.68
CA ASN A 86 -15.37 -7.99 8.78
C ASN A 86 -14.21 -8.98 9.05
N PRO A 87 -13.40 -9.31 8.04
CA PRO A 87 -12.30 -10.28 8.18
C PRO A 87 -11.25 -9.81 9.19
N GLN A 88 -10.49 -10.77 9.77
CA GLN A 88 -9.34 -10.48 10.62
C GLN A 88 -8.10 -10.17 9.79
N TYR A 89 -7.95 -10.82 8.64
CA TYR A 89 -6.81 -10.70 7.73
C TYR A 89 -7.26 -10.11 6.40
N LEU A 90 -6.55 -9.09 5.90
CA LEU A 90 -6.82 -8.45 4.62
C LEU A 90 -5.61 -8.58 3.70
N PHE A 91 -5.80 -9.20 2.56
CA PHE A 91 -4.79 -9.34 1.50
C PHE A 91 -5.12 -8.38 0.36
N LEU A 92 -4.17 -7.50 0.05
CA LEU A 92 -4.33 -6.47 -0.98
C LEU A 92 -3.21 -6.59 -2.00
N ASP A 93 -3.58 -6.83 -3.24
CA ASP A 93 -2.62 -6.89 -4.33
C ASP A 93 -2.68 -5.58 -5.11
N GLU A 94 -1.59 -4.78 -5.02
CA GLU A 94 -1.44 -3.48 -5.66
C GLU A 94 -2.63 -2.53 -5.38
N PRO A 95 -2.97 -2.22 -4.10
CA PRO A 95 -4.23 -1.57 -3.73
C PRO A 95 -4.43 -0.17 -4.32
N THR A 96 -3.36 0.53 -4.73
CA THR A 96 -3.43 1.91 -5.20
C THR A 96 -2.89 2.12 -6.61
N VAL A 97 -2.62 1.04 -7.34
CA VAL A 97 -2.09 1.14 -8.70
C VAL A 97 -3.09 1.81 -9.65
N GLY A 98 -2.61 2.77 -10.44
CA GLY A 98 -3.40 3.40 -11.50
C GLY A 98 -4.53 4.31 -11.02
N ILE A 99 -4.52 4.77 -9.76
CA ILE A 99 -5.50 5.71 -9.22
C ILE A 99 -4.86 7.07 -8.93
N ASP A 100 -5.69 8.09 -8.86
CA ASP A 100 -5.25 9.45 -8.55
C ASP A 100 -4.75 9.60 -7.11
N PRO A 101 -3.93 10.65 -6.81
CA PRO A 101 -3.35 10.84 -5.48
C PRO A 101 -4.38 10.98 -4.35
N ASN A 102 -5.55 11.60 -4.61
CA ASN A 102 -6.58 11.76 -3.60
C ASN A 102 -7.22 10.43 -3.23
N ALA A 103 -7.59 9.62 -4.24
CA ALA A 103 -8.13 8.28 -4.01
C ALA A 103 -7.12 7.38 -3.30
N ARG A 104 -5.82 7.50 -3.61
CA ARG A 104 -4.73 6.80 -2.91
C ARG A 104 -4.69 7.16 -1.43
N ARG A 105 -4.73 8.45 -1.11
CA ARG A 105 -4.71 8.96 0.26
C ARG A 105 -5.90 8.42 1.08
N ASP A 106 -7.10 8.45 0.50
CA ASP A 106 -8.30 7.93 1.16
C ASP A 106 -8.16 6.43 1.49
N ILE A 107 -7.60 5.64 0.56
CA ILE A 107 -7.31 4.22 0.80
C ILE A 107 -6.28 4.05 1.92
N TRP A 108 -5.20 4.81 1.93
CA TRP A 108 -4.19 4.76 2.99
C TRP A 108 -4.78 5.09 4.36
N GLU A 109 -5.59 6.13 4.46
CA GLU A 109 -6.29 6.50 5.70
C GLU A 109 -7.22 5.38 6.16
N PHE A 110 -7.97 4.78 5.23
CA PHE A 110 -8.82 3.63 5.53
C PHE A 110 -8.03 2.45 6.07
N LEU A 111 -6.94 2.06 5.41
CA LEU A 111 -6.11 0.92 5.83
C LEU A 111 -5.47 1.15 7.20
N ARG A 112 -4.94 2.35 7.45
CA ARG A 112 -4.43 2.72 8.78
C ARG A 112 -5.48 2.62 9.86
N ALA A 113 -6.71 3.06 9.58
CA ALA A 113 -7.81 2.95 10.54
C ALA A 113 -8.14 1.49 10.85
N ARG A 114 -8.17 0.61 9.82
CA ARG A 114 -8.42 -0.84 10.02
C ARG A 114 -7.30 -1.52 10.78
N HIS A 115 -6.05 -1.15 10.49
CA HIS A 115 -4.90 -1.66 11.26
C HIS A 115 -4.97 -1.27 12.74
N LYS A 116 -5.30 -0.02 13.07
CA LYS A 116 -5.52 0.44 14.44
C LYS A 116 -6.65 -0.30 15.17
N GLU A 117 -7.63 -0.83 14.46
CA GLU A 117 -8.69 -1.71 15.00
C GLU A 117 -8.21 -3.15 15.22
N GLY A 118 -6.93 -3.44 15.01
CA GLY A 118 -6.30 -4.74 15.22
C GLY A 118 -6.40 -5.70 14.04
N LYS A 119 -6.76 -5.21 12.83
CA LYS A 119 -6.70 -6.04 11.62
C LYS A 119 -5.26 -6.24 11.17
N THR A 120 -4.95 -7.44 10.67
CA THR A 120 -3.68 -7.72 10.01
C THR A 120 -3.85 -7.50 8.51
N ILE A 121 -2.97 -6.67 7.93
CA ILE A 121 -3.03 -6.32 6.52
C ILE A 121 -1.72 -6.75 5.86
N LEU A 122 -1.82 -7.59 4.83
CA LEU A 122 -0.71 -7.88 3.93
C LEU A 122 -1.00 -7.23 2.59
N LEU A 123 -0.10 -6.40 2.11
CA LEU A 123 -0.20 -5.78 0.80
C LEU A 123 1.06 -6.03 -0.04
N THR A 124 0.86 -6.14 -1.35
CA THR A 124 1.93 -6.04 -2.33
C THR A 124 1.86 -4.68 -3.00
N THR A 125 2.98 -4.07 -3.30
CA THR A 125 3.05 -2.80 -4.02
C THR A 125 4.41 -2.63 -4.69
N HIS A 126 4.45 -1.92 -5.81
CA HIS A 126 5.67 -1.39 -6.41
C HIS A 126 5.89 0.09 -6.07
N TYR A 127 4.94 0.71 -5.36
CA TYR A 127 5.11 2.06 -4.79
C TYR A 127 5.79 1.97 -3.43
N ILE A 128 7.10 2.12 -3.41
CA ILE A 128 7.91 1.97 -2.18
C ILE A 128 7.47 2.97 -1.10
N GLU A 129 7.04 4.18 -1.50
CA GLU A 129 6.44 5.16 -0.60
C GLU A 129 5.22 4.61 0.14
N GLU A 130 4.38 3.81 -0.53
CA GLU A 130 3.21 3.17 0.11
C GLU A 130 3.65 2.22 1.23
N ALA A 131 4.66 1.38 0.97
CA ALA A 131 5.21 0.49 1.98
C ALA A 131 5.81 1.27 3.15
N GLN A 132 6.57 2.34 2.88
CA GLN A 132 7.17 3.19 3.91
C GLN A 132 6.12 3.84 4.81
N HIS A 133 4.97 4.24 4.25
CA HIS A 133 3.94 4.94 5.00
C HIS A 133 2.92 4.06 5.71
N LEU A 134 2.68 2.84 5.23
CA LEU A 134 1.60 1.98 5.72
C LEU A 134 2.07 0.78 6.54
N CYS A 135 3.28 0.28 6.30
CA CYS A 135 3.69 -1.01 6.81
C CYS A 135 4.52 -0.89 8.08
N ASP A 136 4.28 -1.76 9.06
CA ASP A 136 5.15 -1.93 10.22
C ASP A 136 6.41 -2.72 9.86
N ARG A 137 6.29 -3.64 8.89
CA ARG A 137 7.39 -4.46 8.36
C ARG A 137 7.29 -4.53 6.84
N VAL A 138 8.45 -4.51 6.19
CA VAL A 138 8.59 -4.56 4.74
C VAL A 138 9.54 -5.69 4.36
N MET A 139 9.16 -6.44 3.33
CA MET A 139 10.02 -7.41 2.64
C MET A 139 10.34 -6.86 1.25
N LEU A 140 11.60 -6.59 0.98
CA LEU A 140 12.06 -6.16 -0.32
C LEU A 140 12.40 -7.39 -1.16
N ILE A 141 11.80 -7.47 -2.36
CA ILE A 141 11.91 -8.61 -3.27
C ILE A 141 12.57 -8.15 -4.56
N ASP A 142 13.60 -8.86 -4.98
CA ASP A 142 14.21 -8.73 -6.30
C ASP A 142 14.49 -10.12 -6.89
N ASN A 143 14.33 -10.27 -8.21
CA ASN A 143 14.52 -11.54 -8.93
C ASN A 143 13.85 -12.76 -8.26
N GLY A 144 12.67 -12.55 -7.62
CA GLY A 144 11.90 -13.61 -6.97
C GLY A 144 12.42 -14.03 -5.59
N MET A 145 13.42 -13.33 -5.05
CA MET A 145 13.99 -13.59 -3.72
C MET A 145 13.78 -12.40 -2.79
N ILE A 146 13.48 -12.68 -1.52
CA ILE A 146 13.48 -11.68 -0.46
C ILE A 146 14.94 -11.44 -0.09
N PHE A 147 15.42 -10.20 -0.30
CA PHE A 147 16.81 -9.85 0.02
C PHE A 147 16.94 -9.01 1.30
N LYS A 148 15.86 -8.35 1.73
CA LYS A 148 15.78 -7.58 2.99
C LYS A 148 14.41 -7.68 3.61
N GLU A 149 14.38 -7.70 4.95
CA GLU A 149 13.16 -7.70 5.74
C GLU A 149 13.41 -6.99 7.07
N ASP A 150 12.72 -5.87 7.31
CA ASP A 150 12.69 -5.17 8.61
C ASP A 150 11.56 -4.13 8.65
N THR A 151 11.52 -3.28 9.67
CA THR A 151 10.74 -2.06 9.69
C THR A 151 11.24 -1.10 8.60
N PRO A 152 10.39 -0.24 8.03
CA PRO A 152 10.85 0.78 7.07
C PRO A 152 12.03 1.61 7.62
N GLN A 153 11.96 2.03 8.88
CA GLN A 153 13.01 2.82 9.50
C GLN A 153 14.30 2.01 9.72
N GLY A 154 14.20 0.74 10.14
CA GLY A 154 15.35 -0.15 10.32
C GLY A 154 16.12 -0.33 9.01
N LEU A 155 15.40 -0.52 7.89
CA LEU A 155 16.02 -0.62 6.57
C LEU A 155 16.70 0.69 6.14
N ILE A 156 16.10 1.84 6.43
CA ILE A 156 16.68 3.16 6.13
C ILE A 156 17.94 3.39 6.96
N ASP A 157 17.93 3.06 8.24
CA ASP A 157 19.07 3.27 9.15
C ASP A 157 20.30 2.41 8.77
N GLU A 158 20.08 1.28 8.06
CA GLU A 158 21.20 0.46 7.55
C GLU A 158 22.05 1.19 6.52
N ILE A 159 21.47 2.06 5.68
CA ILE A 159 22.21 2.82 4.68
C ILE A 159 22.59 4.22 5.16
N GLY A 160 21.88 4.73 6.18
CA GLY A 160 22.01 6.07 6.75
C GLY A 160 20.70 6.85 6.65
N SER A 161 20.33 7.54 7.74
CA SER A 161 19.04 8.24 7.86
C SER A 161 18.97 9.54 7.04
N PHE A 162 20.10 10.03 6.54
CA PHE A 162 20.22 11.25 5.73
C PHE A 162 21.04 10.99 4.47
N LYS A 163 20.73 11.75 3.41
CA LYS A 163 21.50 11.73 2.16
C LYS A 163 21.89 13.12 1.72
N VAL A 164 23.04 13.20 1.05
CA VAL A 164 23.48 14.37 0.30
C VAL A 164 23.45 13.99 -1.17
N GLU A 165 22.61 14.69 -1.94
CA GLU A 165 22.55 14.55 -3.40
C GLU A 165 23.22 15.77 -4.04
N TYR A 166 24.12 15.54 -4.99
CA TYR A 166 24.81 16.60 -5.70
C TYR A 166 25.05 16.25 -7.17
N ASP A 167 25.01 17.29 -8.02
CA ASP A 167 25.10 17.15 -9.47
C ASP A 167 26.51 17.52 -9.94
N ARG A 168 27.24 16.54 -10.49
CA ARG A 168 28.56 16.78 -11.12
C ARG A 168 28.48 17.19 -12.58
N GLY A 169 27.29 17.49 -13.10
CA GLY A 169 27.05 17.97 -14.45
C GLY A 169 26.68 16.87 -15.45
N ASP A 170 27.07 15.64 -15.23
CA ASP A 170 26.76 14.46 -16.04
C ASP A 170 26.06 13.37 -15.25
N LYS A 171 26.13 13.44 -13.90
CA LYS A 171 25.59 12.42 -13.01
C LYS A 171 25.19 13.00 -11.66
N LEU A 172 23.99 12.63 -11.20
CA LEU A 172 23.55 12.83 -9.83
C LEU A 172 24.22 11.78 -8.93
N GLU A 173 24.96 12.22 -7.94
CA GLU A 173 25.61 11.37 -6.94
C GLU A 173 24.88 11.48 -5.60
N THR A 174 24.85 10.38 -4.85
CA THR A 174 24.18 10.29 -3.56
C THR A 174 25.11 9.65 -2.54
N GLU A 175 25.34 10.34 -1.42
CA GLU A 175 26.09 9.84 -0.26
C GLU A 175 25.17 9.75 0.94
N PHE A 176 25.27 8.66 1.74
CA PHE A 176 24.41 8.43 2.91
C PHE A 176 25.15 8.65 4.21
N PHE A 177 24.44 9.18 5.23
CA PHE A 177 24.97 9.56 6.52
C PHE A 177 24.02 9.14 7.64
N SER A 178 24.58 8.69 8.77
CA SER A 178 23.80 8.29 9.94
C SER A 178 23.14 9.47 10.65
N ASP A 179 23.72 10.67 10.55
CA ASP A 179 23.22 11.88 11.19
C ASP A 179 23.30 13.11 10.29
N ILE A 180 22.44 14.09 10.58
CA ILE A 180 22.33 15.32 9.80
C ILE A 180 23.57 16.23 9.89
N CYS A 181 24.34 16.16 11.00
CA CYS A 181 25.53 17.00 11.17
C CYS A 181 26.63 16.52 10.23
N ALA A 182 26.81 15.20 10.10
CA ALA A 182 27.75 14.62 9.14
C ALA A 182 27.37 14.96 7.69
N ALA A 183 26.07 14.84 7.35
CA ALA A 183 25.56 15.22 6.03
C ALA A 183 25.81 16.69 5.71
N LYS A 184 25.52 17.60 6.65
CA LYS A 184 25.76 19.04 6.48
C LYS A 184 27.24 19.35 6.34
N LYS A 185 28.10 18.77 7.18
CA LYS A 185 29.55 18.97 7.08
C LYS A 185 30.07 18.55 5.70
N ARG A 186 29.58 17.41 5.19
CA ARG A 186 29.94 16.95 3.84
C ARG A 186 29.50 17.92 2.77
N SER A 187 28.29 18.47 2.89
CA SER A 187 27.74 19.40 1.90
C SER A 187 28.51 20.73 1.83
N GLU A 188 29.14 21.18 2.93
CA GLU A 188 29.99 22.37 2.97
C GLU A 188 31.33 22.20 2.20
N GLU A 189 31.72 20.95 1.94
CA GLU A 189 32.93 20.61 1.18
C GLU A 189 32.69 20.50 -0.34
N LEU A 190 31.43 20.65 -0.77
CA LEU A 190 31.04 20.47 -2.18
C LEU A 190 31.06 21.81 -2.93
N ASP A 191 31.73 21.81 -4.06
CA ASP A 191 31.74 22.95 -5.03
C ASP A 191 30.55 22.82 -6.05
N TYR A 192 29.60 21.95 -5.82
CA TYR A 192 28.48 21.64 -6.70
C TYR A 192 27.14 21.99 -6.04
N PRO A 193 26.08 22.25 -6.83
CA PRO A 193 24.73 22.32 -6.26
C PRO A 193 24.36 21.01 -5.55
N PHE A 194 23.87 21.12 -4.34
CA PHE A 194 23.54 19.97 -3.51
C PHE A 194 22.20 20.12 -2.79
N SER A 195 21.67 19.00 -2.31
CA SER A 195 20.53 18.91 -1.40
C SER A 195 20.85 17.97 -0.25
N VAL A 196 20.45 18.33 0.96
CA VAL A 196 20.50 17.46 2.14
C VAL A 196 19.08 17.03 2.47
N LEU A 197 18.81 15.75 2.40
CA LEU A 197 17.47 15.18 2.49
C LEU A 197 17.44 14.00 3.49
N PRO A 198 16.28 13.67 4.10
CA PRO A 198 16.11 12.38 4.73
C PRO A 198 16.23 11.26 3.68
N ALA A 199 16.86 10.16 4.04
CA ALA A 199 16.87 8.96 3.22
C ALA A 199 15.48 8.29 3.26
N THR A 200 15.16 7.55 2.22
CA THR A 200 13.86 6.89 2.03
C THR A 200 14.02 5.38 1.81
N LEU A 201 12.94 4.65 1.93
CA LEU A 201 12.93 3.21 1.61
C LEU A 201 13.25 2.96 0.12
N GLU A 202 12.96 3.91 -0.76
CA GLU A 202 13.34 3.86 -2.18
C GLU A 202 14.86 3.91 -2.35
N ASP A 203 15.56 4.73 -1.57
CA ASP A 203 17.02 4.79 -1.55
C ASP A 203 17.62 3.44 -1.12
N VAL A 204 17.00 2.77 -0.13
CA VAL A 204 17.39 1.42 0.29
C VAL A 204 17.28 0.44 -0.87
N PHE A 205 16.13 0.43 -1.55
CA PHE A 205 15.91 -0.46 -2.68
C PHE A 205 16.97 -0.27 -3.77
N PHE A 206 17.20 0.96 -4.20
CA PHE A 206 18.23 1.26 -5.20
C PHE A 206 19.66 0.95 -4.72
N HIS A 207 19.96 1.21 -3.46
CA HIS A 207 21.29 0.93 -2.91
C HIS A 207 21.67 -0.55 -3.03
N TYR A 208 20.72 -1.45 -2.79
CA TYR A 208 20.97 -2.90 -2.86
C TYR A 208 20.86 -3.45 -4.28
N THR A 209 19.88 -3.03 -5.07
CA THR A 209 19.66 -3.55 -6.43
C THR A 209 20.68 -3.00 -7.45
N SER A 210 21.15 -1.75 -7.29
CA SER A 210 22.15 -1.18 -8.19
C SER A 210 23.55 -1.76 -7.99
N LYS A 211 23.87 -2.29 -6.81
CA LYS A 211 25.17 -2.93 -6.53
C LYS A 211 25.30 -4.31 -7.23
N GLU A 212 24.19 -5.01 -7.44
CA GLU A 212 24.21 -6.32 -8.12
C GLU A 212 24.45 -6.21 -9.63
N VAL A 213 24.05 -5.11 -10.25
CA VAL A 213 24.28 -4.88 -11.71
C VAL A 213 25.75 -4.66 -12.05
N GLY A 214 26.59 -4.30 -11.07
CA GLY A 214 28.05 -4.13 -11.25
C GLY A 214 28.90 -5.40 -11.08
N GLY A 215 28.31 -6.55 -10.74
CA GLY A 215 29.01 -7.77 -10.30
C GLY A 215 29.10 -8.93 -11.28
N TRP A 216 28.68 -8.79 -12.53
CA TRP A 216 28.88 -9.83 -13.56
C TRP A 216 30.01 -9.44 -14.51
N LYS A 217 31.24 -9.84 -14.16
CA LYS A 217 32.35 -10.05 -15.08
C LYS A 217 32.75 -11.51 -15.06
#